data_dbf9fd64da59f760a62117097616651f
#
_entry.id   dbf9fd64da59f760a62117097616651f
#
_cell.length_a   1.000
_cell.length_b   1.000
_cell.length_c   1.000
_cell.angle_alpha   90.00
_cell.angle_beta   90.00
_cell.angle_gamma   90.00
#
_symmetry.space_group_name_H-M   'P 1'
#
loop_
_entity.id
_entity.type
_entity.pdbx_description
1 polymer ?
#
loop_
_entity_poly.entity_id
_entity_poly.type
_entity_poly.pdbx_seq_one_letter_code
_entity_poly.pdbx_strand_id
1 'polypeptide(L)'
;MSFLPFSRPAIGDEEIAAVTQVLKSGWITTGPKNQELEQLFCQTFGCKHAIAVSSATAGMHVTLMALNIGPGDEVITPSQTWVSTINIITLLGATPVFVEVDRDTLMVDAARIAKAITPRTKAIIPVHYAGAPADIDAIRAIGERYGIAVIEDAAHAVGTYYKGRHIGAKGTAIFSFHAIKNITCAEGGLIVTDNENLARQLRMLKFHGLGVDAYDRQTWGRAPQAEVLTPGYKYNLTDINAAIALTQLVKLEHLNTRRREIAQQYQQALAALPFQPLSLPAWPHVHAWHLYIIRVDEARCGISRDNLMAALKEKGIGTGLHFRAAHTQKYYRERFP
;
A
#
# COMPACT_ATOMS: atom_id res chain seq x y z
N MET A 1 -7.87 -30.03 15.58
CA MET A 1 -8.44 -28.70 15.22
C MET A 1 -7.94 -28.35 13.83
N SER A 2 -8.76 -27.75 12.98
CA SER A 2 -8.29 -27.26 11.67
C SER A 2 -7.34 -26.07 11.88
N PHE A 3 -6.27 -25.99 11.09
CA PHE A 3 -5.32 -24.89 11.14
C PHE A 3 -6.00 -23.58 10.71
N LEU A 4 -5.90 -22.54 11.53
CA LEU A 4 -6.33 -21.17 11.23
C LEU A 4 -5.15 -20.45 10.57
N PRO A 5 -5.13 -20.21 9.25
CA PRO A 5 -4.02 -19.52 8.60
C PRO A 5 -3.97 -18.05 9.01
N PHE A 6 -2.79 -17.45 8.92
CA PHE A 6 -2.59 -16.02 9.22
C PHE A 6 -3.52 -15.11 8.39
N SER A 7 -3.78 -15.47 7.16
CA SER A 7 -4.71 -14.78 6.27
C SER A 7 -5.37 -15.75 5.31
N ARG A 8 -6.63 -15.47 4.98
CA ARG A 8 -7.39 -16.17 3.96
C ARG A 8 -8.21 -15.13 3.18
N PRO A 9 -8.10 -15.06 1.85
CA PRO A 9 -8.89 -14.14 1.05
C PRO A 9 -10.38 -14.53 1.10
N ALA A 10 -11.25 -13.51 1.14
CA ALA A 10 -12.71 -13.68 1.13
C ALA A 10 -13.22 -13.71 -0.31
N ILE A 11 -12.93 -14.78 -1.05
CA ILE A 11 -13.39 -15.02 -2.42
C ILE A 11 -14.66 -15.85 -2.38
N GLY A 12 -15.68 -15.41 -3.11
CA GLY A 12 -16.97 -16.06 -3.23
C GLY A 12 -17.46 -16.18 -4.67
N ASP A 13 -18.74 -16.54 -4.80
CA ASP A 13 -19.36 -16.76 -6.11
C ASP A 13 -19.42 -15.49 -6.98
N GLU A 14 -19.44 -14.31 -6.36
CA GLU A 14 -19.49 -13.04 -7.08
C GLU A 14 -18.15 -12.78 -7.81
N GLU A 15 -17.01 -13.04 -7.18
CA GLU A 15 -15.68 -12.93 -7.81
C GLU A 15 -15.55 -13.97 -8.94
N ILE A 16 -16.01 -15.21 -8.71
CA ILE A 16 -16.00 -16.27 -9.72
C ILE A 16 -16.85 -15.87 -10.92
N ALA A 17 -18.04 -15.34 -10.69
CA ALA A 17 -18.94 -14.88 -11.76
C ALA A 17 -18.33 -13.72 -12.56
N ALA A 18 -17.73 -12.73 -11.86
CA ALA A 18 -17.09 -11.57 -12.49
C ALA A 18 -15.92 -11.98 -13.40
N VAL A 19 -15.04 -12.88 -12.94
CA VAL A 19 -13.95 -13.43 -13.75
C VAL A 19 -14.48 -14.21 -14.94
N THR A 20 -15.53 -15.04 -14.73
CA THR A 20 -16.15 -15.82 -15.80
C THR A 20 -16.69 -14.91 -16.92
N GLN A 21 -17.30 -13.77 -16.56
CA GLN A 21 -17.76 -12.78 -17.56
C GLN A 21 -16.61 -12.19 -18.36
N VAL A 22 -15.49 -11.84 -17.69
CA VAL A 22 -14.30 -11.33 -18.37
C VAL A 22 -13.73 -12.36 -19.35
N LEU A 23 -13.62 -13.62 -18.94
CA LEU A 23 -13.14 -14.70 -19.83
C LEU A 23 -14.05 -14.89 -21.04
N LYS A 24 -15.37 -14.85 -20.84
CA LYS A 24 -16.36 -14.97 -21.94
C LYS A 24 -16.35 -13.77 -22.89
N SER A 25 -15.98 -12.59 -22.43
CA SER A 25 -15.88 -11.38 -23.28
C SER A 25 -14.74 -11.47 -24.32
N GLY A 26 -13.76 -12.33 -24.08
CA GLY A 26 -12.53 -12.42 -24.90
C GLY A 26 -11.52 -11.29 -24.65
N TRP A 27 -11.83 -10.29 -23.82
CA TRP A 27 -10.89 -9.23 -23.46
C TRP A 27 -10.37 -9.43 -22.04
N ILE A 28 -9.17 -9.99 -21.89
CA ILE A 28 -8.60 -10.43 -20.62
C ILE A 28 -7.43 -9.56 -20.10
N THR A 29 -6.84 -8.72 -20.95
CA THR A 29 -5.79 -7.74 -20.58
C THR A 29 -6.41 -6.44 -20.09
N THR A 30 -5.62 -5.36 -19.94
CA THR A 30 -6.13 -4.05 -19.51
C THR A 30 -7.22 -3.54 -20.46
N GLY A 31 -8.35 -3.16 -19.93
CA GLY A 31 -9.51 -2.71 -20.69
C GLY A 31 -10.63 -2.13 -19.82
N PRO A 32 -11.91 -2.39 -20.16
CA PRO A 32 -13.06 -1.76 -19.52
C PRO A 32 -13.14 -1.97 -18.00
N LYS A 33 -12.75 -3.15 -17.50
CA LYS A 33 -12.79 -3.43 -16.06
C LYS A 33 -11.75 -2.63 -15.27
N ASN A 34 -10.61 -2.34 -15.87
CA ASN A 34 -9.64 -1.41 -15.28
C ASN A 34 -10.20 0.01 -15.18
N GLN A 35 -10.83 0.51 -16.25
CA GLN A 35 -11.44 1.84 -16.26
C GLN A 35 -12.57 1.93 -15.21
N GLU A 36 -13.43 0.91 -15.14
CA GLU A 36 -14.50 0.81 -14.15
C GLU A 36 -13.94 0.82 -12.71
N LEU A 37 -12.88 0.07 -12.43
CA LEU A 37 -12.21 0.05 -11.12
C LEU A 37 -11.65 1.42 -10.75
N GLU A 38 -10.93 2.07 -11.67
CA GLU A 38 -10.34 3.40 -11.45
C GLU A 38 -11.45 4.44 -11.16
N GLN A 39 -12.55 4.42 -11.93
CA GLN A 39 -13.69 5.32 -11.75
C GLN A 39 -14.42 5.06 -10.43
N LEU A 40 -14.75 3.80 -10.14
CA LEU A 40 -15.46 3.43 -8.91
C LEU A 40 -14.67 3.80 -7.67
N PHE A 41 -13.35 3.60 -7.68
CA PHE A 41 -12.48 3.98 -6.56
C PHE A 41 -12.49 5.49 -6.33
N CYS A 42 -12.38 6.30 -7.40
CA CYS A 42 -12.46 7.76 -7.30
C CYS A 42 -13.83 8.23 -6.80
N GLN A 43 -14.93 7.64 -7.30
CA GLN A 43 -16.29 7.97 -6.85
C GLN A 43 -16.50 7.63 -5.37
N THR A 44 -16.01 6.47 -4.94
CA THR A 44 -16.18 5.98 -3.56
C THR A 44 -15.38 6.81 -2.56
N PHE A 45 -14.17 7.23 -2.90
CA PHE A 45 -13.23 7.81 -1.95
C PHE A 45 -12.86 9.27 -2.22
N GLY A 46 -13.36 9.85 -3.30
CA GLY A 46 -13.19 11.28 -3.61
C GLY A 46 -11.81 11.65 -4.14
N CYS A 47 -11.03 10.71 -4.70
CA CYS A 47 -9.79 11.03 -5.38
C CYS A 47 -10.05 11.55 -6.82
N LYS A 48 -9.12 12.34 -7.38
CA LYS A 48 -9.27 12.87 -8.74
C LYS A 48 -8.90 11.85 -9.81
N HIS A 49 -7.78 11.16 -9.60
CA HIS A 49 -7.26 10.17 -10.54
C HIS A 49 -6.90 8.89 -9.80
N ALA A 50 -7.24 7.77 -10.40
CA ALA A 50 -6.81 6.45 -10.00
C ALA A 50 -6.14 5.75 -11.19
N ILE A 51 -5.07 5.01 -10.94
CA ILE A 51 -4.31 4.29 -11.95
C ILE A 51 -4.05 2.87 -11.44
N ALA A 52 -4.72 1.89 -12.04
CA ALA A 52 -4.55 0.49 -11.71
C ALA A 52 -3.21 -0.06 -12.22
N VAL A 53 -2.51 -0.80 -11.37
CA VAL A 53 -1.18 -1.36 -11.62
C VAL A 53 -1.10 -2.80 -11.11
N SER A 54 -0.12 -3.55 -11.63
CA SER A 54 0.06 -4.97 -11.30
C SER A 54 0.41 -5.27 -9.85
N SER A 55 0.87 -4.28 -9.08
CA SER A 55 1.12 -4.36 -7.63
C SER A 55 1.36 -2.98 -7.03
N ALA A 56 1.25 -2.84 -5.71
CA ALA A 56 1.67 -1.61 -5.03
C ALA A 56 3.17 -1.31 -5.24
N THR A 57 4.00 -2.34 -5.31
CA THR A 57 5.43 -2.20 -5.62
C THR A 57 5.66 -1.58 -6.99
N ALA A 58 4.94 -2.04 -8.01
CA ALA A 58 4.95 -1.46 -9.34
C ALA A 58 4.47 0.01 -9.33
N GLY A 59 3.41 0.28 -8.56
CA GLY A 59 2.90 1.64 -8.35
C GLY A 59 3.93 2.57 -7.71
N MET A 60 4.61 2.13 -6.66
CA MET A 60 5.68 2.89 -6.02
C MET A 60 6.82 3.17 -7.00
N HIS A 61 7.24 2.16 -7.76
CA HIS A 61 8.31 2.29 -8.74
C HIS A 61 8.01 3.35 -9.79
N VAL A 62 6.89 3.24 -10.50
CA VAL A 62 6.56 4.22 -11.55
C VAL A 62 6.29 5.62 -10.99
N THR A 63 5.84 5.71 -9.73
CA THR A 63 5.64 7.02 -9.06
C THR A 63 6.98 7.70 -8.79
N LEU A 64 7.97 6.98 -8.25
CA LEU A 64 9.31 7.54 -8.03
C LEU A 64 10.00 7.89 -9.36
N MET A 65 9.82 7.06 -10.41
CA MET A 65 10.30 7.38 -11.76
C MET A 65 9.67 8.65 -12.32
N ALA A 66 8.35 8.80 -12.20
CA ALA A 66 7.64 10.00 -12.67
C ALA A 66 8.08 11.28 -11.95
N LEU A 67 8.58 11.14 -10.73
CA LEU A 67 9.20 12.22 -9.94
C LEU A 67 10.70 12.40 -10.23
N ASN A 68 11.25 11.66 -11.21
CA ASN A 68 12.66 11.67 -11.59
C ASN A 68 13.61 11.39 -10.41
N ILE A 69 13.21 10.51 -9.50
CA ILE A 69 14.05 10.05 -8.39
C ILE A 69 15.15 9.14 -8.93
N GLY A 70 16.40 9.42 -8.59
CA GLY A 70 17.55 8.69 -9.10
C GLY A 70 18.83 8.86 -8.29
N PRO A 71 20.00 8.57 -8.90
CA PRO A 71 21.30 8.68 -8.23
C PRO A 71 21.55 10.08 -7.68
N GLY A 72 21.98 10.14 -6.42
CA GLY A 72 22.23 11.40 -5.70
C GLY A 72 21.04 11.92 -4.91
N ASP A 73 19.83 11.45 -5.19
CA ASP A 73 18.63 11.81 -4.44
C ASP A 73 18.47 10.99 -3.15
N GLU A 74 17.79 11.56 -2.18
CA GLU A 74 17.41 10.93 -0.93
C GLU A 74 15.88 10.81 -0.82
N VAL A 75 15.42 9.66 -0.30
CA VAL A 75 14.01 9.42 -0.02
C VAL A 75 13.86 9.03 1.45
N ILE A 76 13.14 9.86 2.20
CA ILE A 76 12.86 9.62 3.62
C ILE A 76 11.70 8.62 3.77
N THR A 77 11.89 7.57 4.57
CA THR A 77 10.88 6.56 4.87
C THR A 77 11.17 5.88 6.21
N PRO A 78 10.16 5.35 6.94
CA PRO A 78 10.46 4.53 8.10
C PRO A 78 11.14 3.23 7.70
N SER A 79 12.02 2.71 8.55
CA SER A 79 12.59 1.37 8.35
C SER A 79 11.60 0.25 8.69
N GLN A 80 10.55 0.58 9.46
CA GLN A 80 9.44 -0.31 9.82
C GLN A 80 8.38 -0.32 8.72
N THR A 81 8.74 -0.89 7.57
CA THR A 81 7.89 -1.05 6.39
C THR A 81 8.21 -2.35 5.66
N TRP A 82 7.40 -2.70 4.68
CA TRP A 82 7.73 -3.78 3.77
C TRP A 82 8.94 -3.41 2.89
N VAL A 83 9.80 -4.37 2.66
CA VAL A 83 11.09 -4.14 1.96
C VAL A 83 10.94 -3.59 0.53
N SER A 84 9.78 -3.73 -0.10
CA SER A 84 9.56 -3.25 -1.47
C SER A 84 9.82 -1.75 -1.60
N THR A 85 9.35 -0.92 -0.65
CA THR A 85 9.57 0.52 -0.65
C THR A 85 11.07 0.85 -0.69
N ILE A 86 11.85 0.18 0.16
CA ILE A 86 13.30 0.41 0.24
C ILE A 86 14.02 -0.14 -1.00
N ASN A 87 13.59 -1.33 -1.47
CA ASN A 87 14.16 -1.94 -2.67
C ASN A 87 14.01 -1.02 -3.88
N ILE A 88 12.83 -0.41 -4.07
CA ILE A 88 12.60 0.48 -5.22
C ILE A 88 13.47 1.74 -5.16
N ILE A 89 13.59 2.36 -4.00
CA ILE A 89 14.48 3.52 -3.81
C ILE A 89 15.91 3.15 -4.23
N THR A 90 16.40 2.00 -3.73
CA THR A 90 17.76 1.53 -4.00
C THR A 90 17.95 1.14 -5.47
N LEU A 91 16.97 0.48 -6.09
CA LEU A 91 17.01 0.08 -7.50
C LEU A 91 17.05 1.28 -8.46
N LEU A 92 16.44 2.40 -8.08
CA LEU A 92 16.53 3.66 -8.81
C LEU A 92 17.86 4.39 -8.59
N GLY A 93 18.76 3.87 -7.76
CA GLY A 93 20.04 4.48 -7.43
C GLY A 93 19.95 5.59 -6.37
N ALA A 94 18.78 5.87 -5.84
CA ALA A 94 18.58 6.82 -4.75
C ALA A 94 18.94 6.21 -3.38
N THR A 95 19.12 7.06 -2.39
CA THR A 95 19.49 6.67 -1.03
C THR A 95 18.25 6.67 -0.13
N PRO A 96 17.87 5.54 0.49
CA PRO A 96 16.84 5.53 1.51
C PRO A 96 17.40 6.17 2.80
N VAL A 97 16.68 7.19 3.30
CA VAL A 97 16.99 7.83 4.59
C VAL A 97 15.98 7.32 5.61
N PHE A 98 16.45 6.49 6.52
CA PHE A 98 15.59 5.88 7.52
C PHE A 98 15.29 6.84 8.66
N VAL A 99 14.02 6.95 9.01
CA VAL A 99 13.56 7.64 10.21
C VAL A 99 12.93 6.65 11.18
N GLU A 100 13.13 6.91 12.46
CA GLU A 100 12.52 6.09 13.50
C GLU A 100 11.01 6.30 13.57
N VAL A 101 10.31 5.24 13.93
CA VAL A 101 8.89 5.28 14.23
C VAL A 101 8.67 5.52 15.73
N ASP A 102 7.51 6.02 16.08
CA ASP A 102 7.04 6.01 17.45
C ASP A 102 6.88 4.58 17.96
N ARG A 103 7.35 4.33 19.17
CA ARG A 103 7.38 2.98 19.75
C ARG A 103 6.00 2.36 19.92
N ASP A 104 5.00 3.18 20.23
CA ASP A 104 3.69 2.68 20.63
C ASP A 104 2.73 2.55 19.46
N THR A 105 2.85 3.39 18.45
CA THR A 105 2.03 3.37 17.24
C THR A 105 2.70 2.71 16.05
N LEU A 106 4.03 2.59 16.05
CA LEU A 106 4.89 2.19 14.93
C LEU A 106 4.75 3.10 13.69
N MET A 107 4.33 4.34 13.88
CA MET A 107 4.23 5.34 12.82
C MET A 107 5.37 6.35 12.88
N VAL A 108 5.73 6.89 11.74
CA VAL A 108 6.67 8.00 11.66
C VAL A 108 6.00 9.30 12.09
N ASP A 109 6.74 10.13 12.81
CA ASP A 109 6.28 11.49 13.15
C ASP A 109 6.93 12.57 12.27
N ALA A 110 6.20 13.67 12.11
CA ALA A 110 6.61 14.79 11.28
C ALA A 110 7.91 15.47 11.76
N ALA A 111 8.15 15.52 13.08
CA ALA A 111 9.35 16.16 13.62
C ALA A 111 10.62 15.38 13.29
N ARG A 112 10.55 14.04 13.29
CA ARG A 112 11.66 13.17 12.88
C ARG A 112 11.94 13.30 11.39
N ILE A 113 10.87 13.37 10.56
CA ILE A 113 11.01 13.63 9.12
C ILE A 113 11.72 14.96 8.89
N ALA A 114 11.27 16.04 9.54
CA ALA A 114 11.84 17.38 9.37
C ALA A 114 13.34 17.43 9.70
N LYS A 115 13.78 16.69 10.72
CA LYS A 115 15.20 16.61 11.11
C LYS A 115 16.07 15.85 10.11
N ALA A 116 15.47 14.96 9.32
CA ALA A 116 16.19 14.12 8.35
C ALA A 116 16.31 14.76 6.97
N ILE A 117 15.66 15.92 6.75
CA ILE A 117 15.69 16.62 5.45
C ILE A 117 17.09 17.18 5.16
N THR A 118 17.57 16.94 3.95
CA THR A 118 18.78 17.52 3.39
C THR A 118 18.48 18.16 2.03
N PRO A 119 19.41 18.92 1.43
CA PRO A 119 19.23 19.43 0.05
C PRO A 119 19.02 18.35 -1.01
N ARG A 120 19.35 17.09 -0.73
CA ARG A 120 19.18 15.94 -1.62
C ARG A 120 17.81 15.27 -1.45
N THR A 121 17.07 15.59 -0.42
CA THR A 121 15.76 14.98 -0.16
C THR A 121 14.75 15.38 -1.24
N LYS A 122 14.20 14.41 -1.98
CA LYS A 122 13.24 14.59 -3.06
C LYS A 122 11.85 14.05 -2.75
N ALA A 123 11.78 13.02 -1.91
CA ALA A 123 10.49 12.43 -1.54
C ALA A 123 10.48 11.98 -0.08
N ILE A 124 9.26 11.94 0.48
CA ILE A 124 8.93 11.36 1.77
C ILE A 124 7.88 10.28 1.54
N ILE A 125 8.12 9.07 2.06
CA ILE A 125 7.18 7.95 1.95
C ILE A 125 6.74 7.54 3.36
N PRO A 126 5.71 8.18 3.94
CA PRO A 126 5.10 7.72 5.17
C PRO A 126 4.29 6.45 4.92
N VAL A 127 4.17 5.59 5.94
CA VAL A 127 3.41 4.34 5.88
C VAL A 127 2.19 4.43 6.79
N HIS A 128 1.01 4.13 6.27
CA HIS A 128 -0.21 3.95 7.05
C HIS A 128 -0.24 2.54 7.64
N TYR A 129 0.56 2.36 8.70
CA TYR A 129 0.92 1.05 9.21
C TYR A 129 -0.28 0.30 9.82
N ALA A 130 -0.38 -0.99 9.55
CA ALA A 130 -1.44 -1.88 10.03
C ALA A 130 -2.89 -1.46 9.66
N GLY A 131 -3.06 -0.38 8.87
CA GLY A 131 -4.36 0.20 8.53
C GLY A 131 -4.75 1.40 9.36
N ALA A 132 -3.85 1.92 10.21
CA ALA A 132 -4.01 3.19 10.91
C ALA A 132 -3.39 4.34 10.09
N PRO A 133 -3.97 5.56 10.08
CA PRO A 133 -3.40 6.67 9.32
C PRO A 133 -2.27 7.34 10.09
N ALA A 134 -1.15 7.63 9.41
CA ALA A 134 -0.13 8.56 9.89
C ALA A 134 -0.70 9.99 9.97
N ASP A 135 -0.03 10.91 10.69
CA ASP A 135 -0.42 12.35 10.71
C ASP A 135 -0.07 13.02 9.39
N ILE A 136 -0.86 12.70 8.38
CA ILE A 136 -0.53 13.06 7.00
C ILE A 136 -0.63 14.56 6.73
N ASP A 137 -1.46 15.32 7.45
CA ASP A 137 -1.51 16.77 7.28
C ASP A 137 -0.19 17.41 7.73
N ALA A 138 0.36 16.98 8.87
CA ALA A 138 1.66 17.47 9.37
C ALA A 138 2.81 17.08 8.41
N ILE A 139 2.78 15.86 7.87
CA ILE A 139 3.81 15.40 6.92
C ILE A 139 3.71 16.15 5.58
N ARG A 140 2.50 16.38 5.07
CA ARG A 140 2.30 17.16 3.83
C ARG A 140 2.73 18.61 3.99
N ALA A 141 2.46 19.23 5.15
CA ALA A 141 2.93 20.58 5.43
C ALA A 141 4.46 20.72 5.38
N ILE A 142 5.19 19.65 5.79
CA ILE A 142 6.64 19.57 5.62
C ILE A 142 7.00 19.46 4.13
N GLY A 143 6.35 18.57 3.39
CA GLY A 143 6.56 18.44 1.96
C GLY A 143 6.36 19.76 1.19
N GLU A 144 5.26 20.45 1.48
CA GLU A 144 4.93 21.76 0.92
C GLU A 144 5.99 22.83 1.27
N ARG A 145 6.40 22.88 2.54
CA ARG A 145 7.41 23.84 3.01
C ARG A 145 8.76 23.70 2.32
N TYR A 146 9.19 22.47 2.03
CA TYR A 146 10.50 22.19 1.46
C TYR A 146 10.47 21.84 -0.03
N GLY A 147 9.29 21.85 -0.68
CA GLY A 147 9.14 21.45 -2.08
C GLY A 147 9.42 19.98 -2.32
N ILE A 148 9.15 19.10 -1.34
CA ILE A 148 9.43 17.67 -1.35
C ILE A 148 8.14 16.90 -1.61
N ALA A 149 8.16 15.93 -2.51
CA ALA A 149 7.00 15.08 -2.81
C ALA A 149 6.66 14.17 -1.61
N VAL A 150 5.37 14.06 -1.29
CA VAL A 150 4.86 13.11 -0.28
C VAL A 150 4.06 12.03 -1.00
N ILE A 151 4.48 10.77 -0.84
CA ILE A 151 3.88 9.59 -1.44
C ILE A 151 3.48 8.65 -0.31
N GLU A 152 2.18 8.49 -0.09
CA GLU A 152 1.65 7.69 1.00
C GLU A 152 1.69 6.21 0.64
N ASP A 153 2.46 5.40 1.39
CA ASP A 153 2.32 3.95 1.35
C ASP A 153 1.03 3.56 2.10
N ALA A 154 -0.03 3.42 1.33
CA ALA A 154 -1.37 3.05 1.79
C ALA A 154 -1.68 1.56 1.55
N ALA A 155 -0.65 0.71 1.37
CA ALA A 155 -0.81 -0.72 1.10
C ALA A 155 -1.62 -1.48 2.16
N HIS A 156 -1.81 -0.90 3.36
CA HIS A 156 -2.61 -1.42 4.46
C HIS A 156 -3.90 -0.62 4.72
N ALA A 157 -4.21 0.40 3.91
CA ALA A 157 -5.10 1.49 4.33
C ALA A 157 -6.36 1.67 3.47
N VAL A 158 -6.76 0.68 2.68
CA VAL A 158 -8.05 0.74 1.96
C VAL A 158 -9.19 0.77 2.98
N GLY A 159 -9.99 1.85 2.94
CA GLY A 159 -11.04 2.10 3.93
C GLY A 159 -10.55 2.74 5.23
N THR A 160 -9.31 3.26 5.27
CA THR A 160 -8.82 4.09 6.36
C THR A 160 -9.20 5.55 6.13
N TYR A 161 -9.71 6.19 7.20
CA TYR A 161 -10.02 7.62 7.16
C TYR A 161 -9.17 8.39 8.18
N TYR A 162 -8.74 9.56 7.77
CA TYR A 162 -8.00 10.52 8.57
C TYR A 162 -8.77 11.84 8.63
N LYS A 163 -9.19 12.26 9.82
CA LYS A 163 -9.97 13.50 10.04
C LYS A 163 -11.19 13.59 9.08
N GLY A 164 -11.93 12.49 8.93
CA GLY A 164 -13.14 12.39 8.10
C GLY A 164 -12.90 12.23 6.59
N ARG A 165 -11.64 12.21 6.11
CA ARG A 165 -11.28 12.01 4.70
C ARG A 165 -10.62 10.64 4.51
N HIS A 166 -10.98 9.92 3.45
CA HIS A 166 -10.29 8.68 3.09
C HIS A 166 -8.83 8.97 2.74
N ILE A 167 -7.91 8.05 3.13
CA ILE A 167 -6.51 8.11 2.68
C ILE A 167 -6.48 8.06 1.16
N GLY A 168 -5.72 8.99 0.54
CA GLY A 168 -5.68 9.13 -0.92
C GLY A 168 -6.78 10.01 -1.55
N ALA A 169 -7.73 10.53 -0.78
CA ALA A 169 -8.67 11.55 -1.28
C ALA A 169 -7.98 12.88 -1.63
N LYS A 170 -6.78 13.10 -1.07
CA LYS A 170 -5.90 14.22 -1.38
C LYS A 170 -4.47 13.69 -1.52
N GLY A 171 -3.65 14.32 -2.36
CA GLY A 171 -2.23 13.99 -2.56
C GLY A 171 -2.04 12.70 -3.37
N THR A 172 -0.93 12.01 -3.15
CA THR A 172 -0.59 10.76 -3.86
C THR A 172 -0.48 9.62 -2.87
N ALA A 173 -1.26 8.54 -3.08
CA ALA A 173 -1.23 7.35 -2.25
C ALA A 173 -1.24 6.07 -3.09
N ILE A 174 -0.66 4.99 -2.55
CA ILE A 174 -0.50 3.72 -3.27
C ILE A 174 -1.10 2.60 -2.43
N PHE A 175 -2.12 1.95 -2.98
CA PHE A 175 -2.84 0.85 -2.36
C PHE A 175 -2.39 -0.50 -2.93
N SER A 176 -2.51 -1.55 -2.11
CA SER A 176 -2.22 -2.93 -2.49
C SER A 176 -3.49 -3.77 -2.47
N PHE A 177 -3.64 -4.60 -3.50
CA PHE A 177 -4.69 -5.60 -3.61
C PHE A 177 -4.11 -7.02 -3.65
N HIS A 178 -2.93 -7.21 -3.01
CA HIS A 178 -2.34 -8.54 -2.80
C HIS A 178 -3.29 -9.43 -1.97
N ALA A 179 -3.16 -10.74 -2.10
CA ALA A 179 -4.07 -11.75 -1.52
C ALA A 179 -4.36 -11.60 -0.02
N ILE A 180 -3.42 -11.06 0.77
CA ILE A 180 -3.60 -10.89 2.22
C ILE A 180 -4.24 -9.56 2.62
N LYS A 181 -4.48 -8.63 1.68
CA LYS A 181 -4.98 -7.27 1.98
C LYS A 181 -6.47 -7.26 2.32
N ASN A 182 -6.97 -6.12 2.76
CA ASN A 182 -8.37 -5.95 3.18
C ASN A 182 -9.35 -6.28 2.05
N ILE A 183 -9.00 -5.91 0.83
CA ILE A 183 -9.58 -6.40 -0.43
C ILE A 183 -8.46 -6.91 -1.32
N THR A 184 -8.78 -7.85 -2.20
CA THR A 184 -7.77 -8.49 -3.04
C THR A 184 -8.21 -8.65 -4.50
N CYS A 185 -7.23 -8.73 -5.39
CA CYS A 185 -7.41 -9.27 -6.74
C CYS A 185 -6.27 -10.24 -7.11
N ALA A 186 -5.84 -11.06 -6.14
CA ALA A 186 -4.67 -11.91 -6.15
C ALA A 186 -3.37 -11.07 -6.11
N GLU A 187 -3.00 -10.44 -7.20
CA GLU A 187 -1.95 -9.44 -7.32
C GLU A 187 -2.51 -8.19 -7.99
N GLY A 188 -2.24 -7.04 -7.41
CA GLY A 188 -2.69 -5.75 -7.92
C GLY A 188 -2.34 -4.60 -6.99
N GLY A 189 -2.52 -3.41 -7.50
CA GLY A 189 -2.38 -2.16 -6.77
C GLY A 189 -3.09 -1.03 -7.47
N LEU A 190 -3.21 0.08 -6.79
CA LEU A 190 -3.81 1.29 -7.30
C LEU A 190 -3.03 2.50 -6.82
N ILE A 191 -2.64 3.38 -7.74
CA ILE A 191 -2.10 4.69 -7.42
C ILE A 191 -3.25 5.68 -7.50
N VAL A 192 -3.40 6.53 -6.49
CA VAL A 192 -4.29 7.68 -6.58
C VAL A 192 -3.48 8.97 -6.49
N THR A 193 -3.92 10.01 -7.18
CA THR A 193 -3.29 11.33 -7.12
C THR A 193 -4.28 12.43 -7.49
N ASP A 194 -4.08 13.63 -6.97
CA ASP A 194 -4.80 14.83 -7.38
C ASP A 194 -4.04 15.65 -8.44
N ASN A 195 -2.81 15.24 -8.77
CA ASN A 195 -1.96 15.88 -9.77
C ASN A 195 -2.15 15.26 -11.16
N GLU A 196 -2.77 16.02 -12.06
CA GLU A 196 -3.06 15.60 -13.45
C GLU A 196 -1.81 15.24 -14.26
N ASN A 197 -0.74 16.03 -14.11
CA ASN A 197 0.51 15.77 -14.83
C ASN A 197 1.14 14.45 -14.38
N LEU A 198 1.16 14.20 -13.06
CA LEU A 198 1.63 12.95 -12.51
C LEU A 198 0.77 11.78 -13.01
N ALA A 199 -0.56 11.91 -13.00
CA ALA A 199 -1.47 10.87 -13.49
C ALA A 199 -1.18 10.49 -14.95
N ARG A 200 -0.93 11.47 -15.82
CA ARG A 200 -0.56 11.22 -17.23
C ARG A 200 0.77 10.46 -17.35
N GLN A 201 1.79 10.88 -16.60
CA GLN A 201 3.09 10.20 -16.59
C GLN A 201 2.96 8.76 -16.07
N LEU A 202 2.18 8.53 -15.03
CA LEU A 202 1.96 7.19 -14.46
C LEU A 202 1.28 6.25 -15.45
N ARG A 203 0.26 6.73 -16.19
CA ARG A 203 -0.41 5.95 -17.25
C ARG A 203 0.56 5.54 -18.35
N MET A 204 1.45 6.43 -18.74
CA MET A 204 2.47 6.19 -19.74
C MET A 204 3.54 5.21 -19.23
N LEU A 205 4.11 5.46 -18.05
CA LEU A 205 5.20 4.67 -17.49
C LEU A 205 4.78 3.23 -17.13
N LYS A 206 3.53 3.01 -16.69
CA LYS A 206 3.03 1.66 -16.40
C LYS A 206 2.89 0.80 -17.65
N PHE A 207 2.89 1.38 -18.84
CA PHE A 207 2.68 0.69 -20.11
C PHE A 207 3.71 1.09 -21.17
N HIS A 208 4.95 0.61 -21.01
CA HIS A 208 6.07 0.73 -21.97
C HIS A 208 6.49 2.16 -22.32
N GLY A 209 6.00 3.19 -21.63
CA GLY A 209 6.24 4.59 -22.01
C GLY A 209 5.46 5.05 -23.26
N LEU A 210 4.41 4.32 -23.63
CA LEU A 210 3.53 4.65 -24.72
C LEU A 210 2.49 5.69 -24.30
N GLY A 211 2.22 6.67 -25.15
CA GLY A 211 1.22 7.70 -24.88
C GLY A 211 -0.24 7.22 -24.92
N VAL A 212 -0.49 5.99 -25.36
CA VAL A 212 -1.83 5.40 -25.56
C VAL A 212 -1.82 3.96 -25.06
N ASP A 213 -2.84 3.55 -24.30
CA ASP A 213 -2.92 2.17 -23.81
C ASP A 213 -3.43 1.17 -24.89
N ALA A 214 -3.44 -0.13 -24.54
CA ALA A 214 -3.79 -1.19 -25.49
C ALA A 214 -5.28 -1.17 -25.88
N TYR A 215 -6.16 -0.76 -24.96
CA TYR A 215 -7.60 -0.72 -25.21
C TYR A 215 -7.97 0.48 -26.08
N ASP A 216 -7.43 1.66 -25.79
CA ASP A 216 -7.63 2.85 -26.59
C ASP A 216 -7.19 2.65 -28.05
N ARG A 217 -6.06 1.95 -28.27
CA ARG A 217 -5.60 1.58 -29.61
C ARG A 217 -6.56 0.68 -30.39
N GLN A 218 -7.32 -0.15 -29.69
CA GLN A 218 -8.28 -1.03 -30.34
C GLN A 218 -9.61 -0.33 -30.62
N THR A 219 -10.05 0.56 -29.72
CA THR A 219 -11.35 1.27 -29.86
C THR A 219 -11.30 2.45 -30.81
N TRP A 220 -10.17 3.15 -30.90
CA TRP A 220 -10.01 4.33 -31.76
C TRP A 220 -9.41 4.02 -33.14
N GLY A 221 -9.32 2.73 -33.49
CA GLY A 221 -8.58 2.26 -34.63
C GLY A 221 -7.08 2.22 -34.30
N ARG A 222 -6.39 1.18 -34.76
CA ARG A 222 -4.96 1.05 -34.55
C ARG A 222 -4.26 2.27 -35.13
N ALA A 223 -3.93 3.25 -34.26
CA ALA A 223 -2.95 4.25 -34.63
C ALA A 223 -1.68 3.48 -35.07
N PRO A 224 -1.23 3.60 -36.30
CA PRO A 224 -0.23 2.67 -36.84
C PRO A 224 1.10 2.70 -36.10
N GLN A 225 1.34 3.72 -35.26
CA GLN A 225 2.62 3.92 -34.56
C GLN A 225 2.39 4.62 -33.22
N ALA A 226 2.21 3.82 -32.15
CA ALA A 226 2.36 4.37 -30.80
C ALA A 226 3.87 4.55 -30.54
N GLU A 227 4.32 5.80 -30.39
CA GLU A 227 5.70 6.12 -30.09
C GLU A 227 6.01 5.90 -28.61
N VAL A 228 7.19 5.38 -28.32
CA VAL A 228 7.76 5.34 -26.96
C VAL A 228 8.28 6.75 -26.66
N LEU A 229 7.57 7.46 -25.78
CA LEU A 229 7.93 8.82 -25.36
C LEU A 229 9.01 8.83 -24.28
N THR A 230 9.07 7.77 -23.48
CA THR A 230 10.09 7.51 -22.46
C THR A 230 10.15 6.02 -22.17
N PRO A 231 11.28 5.44 -21.72
CA PRO A 231 11.29 4.06 -21.26
C PRO A 231 10.31 3.84 -20.12
N GLY A 232 9.43 2.84 -20.28
CA GLY A 232 8.44 2.47 -19.28
C GLY A 232 8.41 0.97 -19.03
N TYR A 233 7.59 0.54 -18.08
CA TYR A 233 7.47 -0.85 -17.66
C TYR A 233 6.15 -1.48 -18.11
N LYS A 234 6.04 -2.79 -17.97
CA LYS A 234 4.82 -3.56 -18.18
C LYS A 234 4.15 -3.83 -16.83
N TYR A 235 3.54 -2.81 -16.23
CA TYR A 235 2.95 -2.82 -14.89
C TYR A 235 1.43 -2.61 -14.88
N ASN A 236 0.79 -2.72 -16.03
CA ASN A 236 -0.65 -2.63 -16.14
C ASN A 236 -1.35 -3.81 -15.45
N LEU A 237 -2.52 -3.57 -14.89
CA LEU A 237 -3.41 -4.59 -14.33
C LEU A 237 -4.22 -5.26 -15.47
N THR A 238 -4.56 -6.54 -15.33
CA THR A 238 -5.46 -7.24 -16.26
C THR A 238 -6.93 -6.99 -15.89
N ASP A 239 -7.84 -7.12 -16.85
CA ASP A 239 -9.29 -7.05 -16.57
C ASP A 239 -9.77 -8.22 -15.71
N ILE A 240 -9.10 -9.36 -15.76
CA ILE A 240 -9.37 -10.48 -14.86
C ILE A 240 -9.18 -10.05 -13.40
N ASN A 241 -8.05 -9.45 -13.09
CA ASN A 241 -7.75 -8.97 -11.73
C ASN A 241 -8.65 -7.76 -11.36
N ALA A 242 -8.88 -6.85 -12.30
CA ALA A 242 -9.74 -5.69 -12.07
C ALA A 242 -11.19 -6.11 -11.74
N ALA A 243 -11.72 -7.15 -12.38
CA ALA A 243 -13.06 -7.69 -12.07
C ALA A 243 -13.16 -8.22 -10.63
N ILE A 244 -12.12 -8.91 -10.16
CA ILE A 244 -12.04 -9.34 -8.75
C ILE A 244 -12.00 -8.12 -7.82
N ALA A 245 -11.13 -7.12 -8.12
CA ALA A 245 -10.98 -5.92 -7.30
C ALA A 245 -12.29 -5.11 -7.22
N LEU A 246 -13.04 -4.99 -8.31
CA LEU A 246 -14.35 -4.34 -8.35
C LEU A 246 -15.33 -5.00 -7.39
N THR A 247 -15.48 -6.32 -7.47
CA THR A 247 -16.37 -7.08 -6.58
C THR A 247 -15.97 -6.94 -5.12
N GLN A 248 -14.67 -7.00 -4.84
CA GLN A 248 -14.12 -6.83 -3.50
C GLN A 248 -14.30 -5.40 -2.97
N LEU A 249 -14.20 -4.38 -3.83
CA LEU A 249 -14.40 -2.98 -3.44
C LEU A 249 -15.82 -2.72 -2.95
N VAL A 250 -16.82 -3.33 -3.59
CA VAL A 250 -18.23 -3.27 -3.15
C VAL A 250 -18.41 -3.89 -1.75
N LYS A 251 -17.64 -4.93 -1.42
CA LYS A 251 -17.69 -5.62 -0.12
C LYS A 251 -16.85 -4.95 0.97
N LEU A 252 -16.05 -3.92 0.65
CA LEU A 252 -15.03 -3.36 1.54
C LEU A 252 -15.59 -2.96 2.92
N GLU A 253 -16.72 -2.25 2.98
CA GLU A 253 -17.28 -1.80 4.26
C GLU A 253 -17.68 -2.99 5.15
N HIS A 254 -18.29 -4.02 4.57
CA HIS A 254 -18.61 -5.25 5.29
C HIS A 254 -17.35 -5.94 5.83
N LEU A 255 -16.32 -6.07 5.00
CA LEU A 255 -15.05 -6.69 5.38
C LEU A 255 -14.33 -5.90 6.48
N ASN A 256 -14.28 -4.58 6.37
CA ASN A 256 -13.65 -3.73 7.38
C ASN A 256 -14.46 -3.66 8.68
N THR A 257 -15.78 -3.72 8.63
CA THR A 257 -16.63 -3.84 9.83
C THR A 257 -16.31 -5.12 10.59
N ARG A 258 -16.22 -6.25 9.87
CA ARG A 258 -15.82 -7.51 10.51
C ARG A 258 -14.44 -7.47 11.14
N ARG A 259 -13.48 -6.81 10.50
CA ARG A 259 -12.14 -6.59 11.07
C ARG A 259 -12.17 -5.72 12.35
N ARG A 260 -12.99 -4.68 12.39
CA ARG A 260 -13.22 -3.86 13.60
C ARG A 260 -13.76 -4.67 14.76
N GLU A 261 -14.77 -5.51 14.50
CA GLU A 261 -15.34 -6.40 15.51
C GLU A 261 -14.31 -7.37 16.08
N ILE A 262 -13.50 -8.01 15.21
CA ILE A 262 -12.43 -8.92 15.62
C ILE A 262 -11.37 -8.17 16.45
N ALA A 263 -10.98 -6.98 16.02
CA ALA A 263 -10.02 -6.15 16.75
C ALA A 263 -10.53 -5.79 18.15
N GLN A 264 -11.82 -5.45 18.30
CA GLN A 264 -12.45 -5.19 19.60
C GLN A 264 -12.44 -6.43 20.49
N GLN A 265 -12.74 -7.61 19.92
CA GLN A 265 -12.66 -8.88 20.66
C GLN A 265 -11.24 -9.17 21.15
N TYR A 266 -10.22 -8.95 20.31
CA TYR A 266 -8.82 -9.06 20.72
C TYR A 266 -8.45 -8.06 21.82
N GLN A 267 -8.87 -6.80 21.70
CA GLN A 267 -8.61 -5.79 22.73
C GLN A 267 -9.16 -6.20 24.09
N GLN A 268 -10.38 -6.74 24.13
CA GLN A 268 -11.02 -7.21 25.36
C GLN A 268 -10.33 -8.47 25.90
N ALA A 269 -10.12 -9.47 25.06
CA ALA A 269 -9.56 -10.75 25.47
C ALA A 269 -8.10 -10.67 25.93
N LEU A 270 -7.33 -9.76 25.37
CA LEU A 270 -5.91 -9.60 25.67
C LEU A 270 -5.63 -8.52 26.74
N ALA A 271 -6.63 -7.80 27.22
CA ALA A 271 -6.45 -6.67 28.15
C ALA A 271 -5.76 -7.05 29.47
N ALA A 272 -6.00 -8.26 29.98
CA ALA A 272 -5.39 -8.78 31.21
C ALA A 272 -4.04 -9.48 30.99
N LEU A 273 -3.62 -9.66 29.73
CA LEU A 273 -2.38 -10.33 29.38
C LEU A 273 -1.21 -9.35 29.25
N PRO A 274 0.04 -9.80 29.44
CA PRO A 274 1.20 -8.91 29.40
C PRO A 274 1.60 -8.44 28.00
N PHE A 275 0.81 -8.77 26.97
CA PHE A 275 1.04 -8.31 25.59
C PHE A 275 0.67 -6.84 25.42
N GLN A 276 1.38 -6.17 24.55
CA GLN A 276 1.15 -4.75 24.26
C GLN A 276 0.63 -4.59 22.84
N PRO A 277 -0.69 -4.38 22.64
CA PRO A 277 -1.21 -3.97 21.33
C PRO A 277 -0.64 -2.58 20.95
N LEU A 278 -0.69 -2.24 19.68
CA LEU A 278 -0.32 -0.90 19.25
C LEU A 278 -1.33 0.12 19.78
N SER A 279 -0.83 1.28 20.15
CA SER A 279 -1.66 2.44 20.47
C SER A 279 -2.33 2.98 19.22
N LEU A 280 -3.56 3.45 19.37
CA LEU A 280 -4.26 4.12 18.27
C LEU A 280 -3.73 5.56 18.11
N PRO A 281 -3.77 6.12 16.88
CA PRO A 281 -3.43 7.52 16.66
C PRO A 281 -4.29 8.47 17.49
N ALA A 282 -3.70 9.59 17.94
CA ALA A 282 -4.39 10.59 18.76
C ALA A 282 -5.40 11.44 17.97
N TRP A 283 -5.29 11.50 16.66
CA TRP A 283 -6.20 12.27 15.78
C TRP A 283 -7.45 11.47 15.41
N PRO A 284 -8.56 12.13 15.02
CA PRO A 284 -9.76 11.46 14.55
C PRO A 284 -9.48 10.57 13.34
N HIS A 285 -9.89 9.30 13.41
CA HIS A 285 -9.63 8.35 12.35
C HIS A 285 -10.63 7.19 12.32
N VAL A 286 -10.70 6.51 11.17
CA VAL A 286 -11.25 5.17 11.03
C VAL A 286 -10.12 4.23 10.66
N HIS A 287 -9.87 3.21 11.47
CA HIS A 287 -8.83 2.22 11.27
C HIS A 287 -9.36 1.07 10.39
N ALA A 288 -8.67 0.72 9.31
CA ALA A 288 -9.05 -0.39 8.44
C ALA A 288 -8.71 -1.78 9.02
N TRP A 289 -7.95 -1.85 10.10
CA TRP A 289 -7.57 -3.08 10.80
C TRP A 289 -7.04 -4.16 9.84
N HIS A 290 -6.11 -3.76 8.98
CA HIS A 290 -5.41 -4.73 8.14
C HIS A 290 -4.70 -5.77 8.99
N LEU A 291 -4.05 -5.33 10.06
CA LEU A 291 -3.38 -6.17 11.04
C LEU A 291 -3.81 -5.78 12.45
N TYR A 292 -3.92 -6.79 13.32
CA TYR A 292 -3.92 -6.61 14.76
C TYR A 292 -2.54 -7.03 15.28
N ILE A 293 -1.75 -6.08 15.74
CA ILE A 293 -0.35 -6.30 16.13
C ILE A 293 -0.23 -6.25 17.64
N ILE A 294 0.45 -7.24 18.20
CA ILE A 294 0.91 -7.25 19.59
C ILE A 294 2.43 -7.18 19.63
N ARG A 295 2.96 -6.44 20.58
CA ARG A 295 4.38 -6.45 20.90
C ARG A 295 4.60 -7.41 22.08
N VAL A 296 5.63 -8.23 21.96
CA VAL A 296 6.04 -9.20 22.97
C VAL A 296 7.31 -8.69 23.63
N ASP A 297 7.18 -8.27 24.88
CA ASP A 297 8.31 -7.96 25.75
C ASP A 297 8.63 -9.24 26.56
N GLU A 298 9.75 -9.86 26.27
CA GLU A 298 10.13 -11.15 26.83
C GLU A 298 10.22 -11.10 28.38
N ALA A 299 10.72 -10.00 28.92
CA ALA A 299 10.84 -9.84 30.38
C ALA A 299 9.47 -9.79 31.08
N ARG A 300 8.46 -9.20 30.41
CA ARG A 300 7.10 -9.10 30.92
C ARG A 300 6.26 -10.35 30.63
N CYS A 301 6.45 -10.92 29.44
CA CYS A 301 5.61 -12.03 28.95
C CYS A 301 6.13 -13.40 29.39
N GLY A 302 7.39 -13.50 29.86
CA GLY A 302 8.03 -14.78 30.20
C GLY A 302 8.28 -15.68 28.96
N ILE A 303 8.11 -15.16 27.76
CA ILE A 303 8.27 -15.89 26.49
C ILE A 303 8.76 -14.94 25.41
N SER A 304 9.70 -15.39 24.58
CA SER A 304 10.12 -14.62 23.41
C SER A 304 9.04 -14.60 22.31
N ARG A 305 9.08 -13.61 21.42
CA ARG A 305 8.19 -13.53 20.27
C ARG A 305 8.22 -14.81 19.43
N ASP A 306 9.41 -15.33 19.14
CA ASP A 306 9.58 -16.48 18.24
C ASP A 306 9.04 -17.76 18.88
N ASN A 307 9.25 -17.94 20.20
CA ASN A 307 8.67 -19.05 20.95
C ASN A 307 7.13 -18.95 21.04
N LEU A 308 6.58 -17.73 21.21
CA LEU A 308 5.14 -17.53 21.19
C LEU A 308 4.54 -17.90 19.81
N MET A 309 5.18 -17.46 18.72
CA MET A 309 4.75 -17.81 17.36
C MET A 309 4.79 -19.34 17.13
N ALA A 310 5.83 -20.02 17.61
CA ALA A 310 5.94 -21.48 17.54
C ALA A 310 4.82 -22.17 18.35
N ALA A 311 4.58 -21.76 19.57
CA ALA A 311 3.53 -22.32 20.44
C ALA A 311 2.12 -22.11 19.87
N LEU A 312 1.85 -20.93 19.24
CA LEU A 312 0.59 -20.68 18.56
C LEU A 312 0.42 -21.58 17.33
N LYS A 313 1.50 -21.80 16.57
CA LYS A 313 1.49 -22.73 15.43
C LYS A 313 1.17 -24.15 15.84
N GLU A 314 1.73 -24.64 16.95
CA GLU A 314 1.41 -25.98 17.52
C GLU A 314 -0.06 -26.09 17.91
N LYS A 315 -0.68 -24.98 18.31
CA LYS A 315 -2.13 -24.90 18.58
C LYS A 315 -2.98 -24.69 17.32
N GLY A 316 -2.37 -24.73 16.12
CA GLY A 316 -3.05 -24.56 14.85
C GLY A 316 -3.39 -23.11 14.52
N ILE A 317 -2.68 -22.12 15.09
CA ILE A 317 -2.88 -20.69 14.85
C ILE A 317 -1.70 -20.12 14.06
N GLY A 318 -1.95 -19.67 12.83
CA GLY A 318 -0.98 -18.99 11.98
C GLY A 318 -0.75 -17.54 12.43
N THR A 319 0.51 -17.12 12.47
CA THR A 319 0.93 -15.78 12.81
C THR A 319 1.89 -15.22 11.75
N GLY A 320 2.11 -13.90 11.75
CA GLY A 320 3.05 -13.25 10.83
C GLY A 320 3.88 -12.18 11.51
N LEU A 321 5.10 -11.98 11.04
CA LEU A 321 5.99 -10.90 11.47
C LEU A 321 5.86 -9.69 10.52
N HIS A 322 5.32 -8.59 11.01
CA HIS A 322 5.13 -7.35 10.25
C HIS A 322 5.80 -6.17 10.98
N PHE A 323 7.06 -5.79 10.70
CA PHE A 323 7.98 -6.45 9.79
C PHE A 323 9.32 -6.61 10.49
N ARG A 324 10.25 -7.36 9.89
CA ARG A 324 11.65 -7.19 10.23
C ARG A 324 12.09 -5.85 9.64
N ALA A 325 12.51 -4.91 10.49
CA ALA A 325 12.91 -3.58 10.05
C ALA A 325 13.96 -3.63 8.93
N ALA A 326 13.78 -2.81 7.89
CA ALA A 326 14.57 -2.89 6.67
C ALA A 326 16.07 -2.69 6.91
N HIS A 327 16.47 -1.76 7.78
CA HIS A 327 17.88 -1.52 8.14
C HIS A 327 18.55 -2.75 8.78
N THR A 328 17.79 -3.71 9.36
CA THR A 328 18.34 -4.96 9.93
C THR A 328 18.52 -6.08 8.91
N GLN A 329 18.02 -5.92 7.69
CA GLN A 329 18.21 -6.87 6.60
C GLN A 329 19.67 -6.85 6.15
N LYS A 330 20.21 -8.02 5.78
CA LYS A 330 21.63 -8.18 5.46
C LYS A 330 22.13 -7.13 4.48
N TYR A 331 21.48 -7.02 3.32
CA TYR A 331 21.89 -6.08 2.26
C TYR A 331 21.95 -4.64 2.76
N TYR A 332 20.92 -4.15 3.47
CA TYR A 332 20.83 -2.77 3.92
C TYR A 332 21.79 -2.44 5.05
N ARG A 333 21.99 -3.38 5.97
CA ARG A 333 22.97 -3.25 7.06
C ARG A 333 24.42 -3.16 6.55
N GLU A 334 24.73 -3.88 5.45
CA GLU A 334 26.07 -3.86 4.84
C GLU A 334 26.29 -2.64 3.93
N ARG A 335 25.23 -2.11 3.34
CA ARG A 335 25.27 -1.01 2.37
C ARG A 335 25.10 0.38 3.00
N PHE A 336 24.31 0.47 4.05
CA PHE A 336 23.99 1.71 4.75
C PHE A 336 24.24 1.50 6.26
N PRO A 337 25.51 1.48 6.71
CA PRO A 337 25.90 1.20 8.09
C PRO A 337 25.48 2.28 9.08
#